data_181425a88df684ebea7d0f734a91a8a1
#
_entry.id   181425a88df684ebea7d0f734a91a8a1
#
_cell.length_a   1.000
_cell.length_b   1.000
_cell.length_c   1.000
_cell.angle_alpha   90.00
_cell.angle_beta   90.00
_cell.angle_gamma   90.00
#
_symmetry.space_group_name_H-M   'P 1'
#
loop_
_entity.id
_entity.type
_entity.pdbx_description
1 polymer ?
#
loop_
_entity_poly.entity_id
_entity_poly.type
_entity_poly.pdbx_seq_one_letter_code
_entity_poly.pdbx_strand_id
1 'polypeptide(L)'
;MISNGDSGSKAPLKVGWFSTGRGEGSYGLLKAALDAIDSGDLNAELAFVFVNRVKGQTKRTDRFLELVESHSIPLVTLSSRDFRRANNNRPWAELREDFDRAAIELLRPHSADIAVHAGYMLIAPLLCSEYLTLNLHPALPGGT
;
A
#
# COMPACT_ATOMS: atom_id res chain seq x y z
N MET A 1 -0.44 -35.51 10.97
CA MET A 1 -0.12 -34.89 10.69
C MET A 1 -0.22 -33.96 10.63
N ILE A 2 -0.45 -33.81 10.78
CA ILE A 2 -0.58 -32.98 10.43
C ILE A 2 0.07 -32.08 10.37
N SER A 3 0.28 -31.89 10.67
CA SER A 3 0.78 -30.88 10.49
C SER A 3 1.93 -30.69 10.02
N ASN A 4 2.40 -31.28 10.04
CA ASN A 4 3.36 -31.01 9.54
C ASN A 4 3.58 -30.64 8.44
N GLY A 5 3.61 -31.27 7.90
CA GLY A 5 3.72 -30.85 6.58
C GLY A 5 2.94 -29.62 6.35
N ASP A 6 2.13 -29.33 7.26
CA ASP A 6 1.28 -28.15 7.20
C ASP A 6 2.06 -26.86 7.05
N SER A 7 3.20 -26.74 7.71
CA SER A 7 3.95 -25.50 7.58
C SER A 7 4.44 -25.29 6.15
N GLY A 8 4.75 -26.37 5.43
CA GLY A 8 5.16 -26.24 4.05
C GLY A 8 4.01 -25.98 3.10
N SER A 9 2.80 -26.30 3.51
CA SER A 9 1.63 -26.18 2.64
C SER A 9 0.81 -24.93 2.88
N LYS A 10 1.16 -24.13 3.88
CA LYS A 10 0.43 -22.90 4.13
C LYS A 10 0.57 -21.93 2.99
N ALA A 11 -0.58 -21.45 2.51
CA ALA A 11 -0.56 -20.40 1.53
C ALA A 11 -0.03 -19.11 2.18
N PRO A 12 0.70 -18.29 1.44
CA PRO A 12 1.16 -17.01 1.98
C PRO A 12 0.00 -16.08 2.27
N LEU A 13 0.17 -15.25 3.27
CA LEU A 13 -0.79 -14.19 3.58
C LEU A 13 -0.77 -13.17 2.45
N LYS A 14 -1.92 -12.86 1.92
CA LYS A 14 -2.02 -11.88 0.84
C LYS A 14 -2.19 -10.49 1.42
N VAL A 15 -1.29 -9.61 1.09
CA VAL A 15 -1.21 -8.27 1.66
C VAL A 15 -1.47 -7.22 0.59
N GLY A 16 -2.41 -6.31 0.86
CA GLY A 16 -2.56 -5.09 0.09
C GLY A 16 -1.76 -3.99 0.78
N TRP A 17 -0.83 -3.40 0.07
CA TRP A 17 0.11 -2.42 0.62
C TRP A 17 -0.31 -1.02 0.16
N PHE A 18 -0.58 -0.13 1.12
CA PHE A 18 -1.00 1.24 0.83
C PHE A 18 0.08 2.20 1.28
N SER A 19 0.48 3.12 0.42
CA SER A 19 1.51 4.08 0.74
C SER A 19 1.30 5.37 -0.04
N THR A 20 1.82 6.46 0.49
CA THR A 20 1.92 7.70 -0.27
C THR A 20 3.20 7.70 -1.11
N GLY A 21 4.15 6.82 -0.79
CA GLY A 21 5.40 6.72 -1.53
C GLY A 21 6.20 8.00 -1.47
N ARG A 22 6.12 8.71 -0.35
CA ARG A 22 6.56 10.09 -0.28
C ARG A 22 8.03 10.27 0.03
N GLY A 23 8.63 9.38 0.78
CA GLY A 23 9.98 9.61 1.24
C GLY A 23 10.77 8.33 1.44
N GLU A 24 11.96 8.50 2.00
CA GLU A 24 12.87 7.39 2.23
C GLU A 24 12.27 6.36 3.20
N GLY A 25 11.49 6.82 4.18
CA GLY A 25 10.86 5.90 5.11
C GLY A 25 9.87 4.96 4.44
N SER A 26 9.05 5.48 3.55
CA SER A 26 8.10 4.65 2.81
C SER A 26 8.81 3.64 1.91
N TYR A 27 9.87 4.08 1.23
CA TYR A 27 10.69 3.21 0.41
C TYR A 27 11.34 2.11 1.27
N GLY A 28 11.90 2.51 2.41
CA GLY A 28 12.57 1.57 3.31
C GLY A 28 11.63 0.52 3.88
N LEU A 29 10.40 0.90 4.23
CA LEU A 29 9.41 -0.06 4.72
C LEU A 29 9.08 -1.10 3.66
N LEU A 30 8.84 -0.67 2.43
CA LEU A 30 8.52 -1.61 1.36
C LEU A 30 9.70 -2.50 1.04
N LYS A 31 10.91 -1.92 0.98
CA LYS A 31 12.12 -2.70 0.71
C LYS A 31 12.34 -3.76 1.78
N ALA A 32 12.16 -3.39 3.05
CA ALA A 32 12.32 -4.34 4.15
C ALA A 32 11.31 -5.48 4.06
N ALA A 33 10.07 -5.17 3.71
CA ALA A 33 9.04 -6.20 3.55
C ALA A 33 9.39 -7.14 2.39
N LEU A 34 9.81 -6.59 1.28
CA LEU A 34 10.20 -7.40 0.11
C LEU A 34 11.39 -8.30 0.43
N ASP A 35 12.38 -7.77 1.15
CA ASP A 35 13.54 -8.56 1.54
C ASP A 35 13.14 -9.71 2.48
N ALA A 36 12.23 -9.45 3.42
CA ALA A 36 11.76 -10.48 4.34
C ALA A 36 10.96 -11.57 3.62
N ILE A 37 10.20 -11.19 2.61
CA ILE A 37 9.46 -12.15 1.79
C ILE A 37 10.44 -12.99 0.98
N ASP A 38 11.42 -12.35 0.35
CA ASP A 38 12.39 -13.04 -0.51
C ASP A 38 13.27 -14.01 0.28
N SER A 39 13.61 -13.65 1.51
CA SER A 39 14.46 -14.51 2.36
C SER A 39 13.66 -15.64 3.03
N GLY A 40 12.35 -15.61 2.95
CA GLY A 40 11.50 -16.60 3.60
C GLY A 40 11.21 -16.29 5.06
N ASP A 41 11.68 -15.15 5.57
CA ASP A 41 11.39 -14.76 6.95
C ASP A 41 9.93 -14.39 7.14
N LEU A 42 9.26 -13.97 6.07
CA LEU A 42 7.86 -13.58 6.11
C LEU A 42 7.10 -14.36 5.05
N ASN A 43 6.15 -15.18 5.49
CA ASN A 43 5.33 -15.96 4.57
C ASN A 43 4.14 -15.14 4.11
N ALA A 44 4.40 -14.23 3.18
CA ALA A 44 3.40 -13.32 2.65
C ALA A 44 3.70 -13.02 1.19
N GLU A 45 2.69 -12.53 0.48
CA GLU A 45 2.88 -11.99 -0.85
C GLU A 45 2.15 -10.66 -0.93
N LEU A 46 2.69 -9.74 -1.69
CA LEU A 46 2.00 -8.48 -1.93
C LEU A 46 1.04 -8.70 -3.09
N ALA A 47 -0.25 -8.71 -2.77
CA ALA A 47 -1.28 -8.91 -3.79
C ALA A 47 -1.40 -7.67 -4.68
N PHE A 48 -1.13 -6.50 -4.10
CA PHE A 48 -1.10 -5.24 -4.83
C PHE A 48 -0.39 -4.20 -3.98
N VAL A 49 0.06 -3.13 -4.64
CA VAL A 49 0.51 -1.91 -3.96
C VAL A 49 -0.35 -0.76 -4.48
N PHE A 50 -0.97 -0.03 -3.58
CA PHE A 50 -1.76 1.15 -3.92
C PHE A 50 -1.00 2.39 -3.48
N VAL A 51 -0.87 3.37 -4.38
CA VAL A 51 -0.18 4.62 -4.09
C VAL A 51 -1.09 5.78 -4.51
N ASN A 52 -1.25 6.78 -3.62
CA ASN A 52 -2.10 7.92 -3.94
C ASN A 52 -1.37 9.02 -4.71
N ARG A 53 -0.33 8.64 -5.43
CA ARG A 53 0.45 9.50 -6.31
C ARG A 53 0.74 8.76 -7.59
N VAL A 54 1.00 9.51 -8.65
CA VAL A 54 1.31 8.91 -9.96
C VAL A 54 2.72 9.28 -10.37
N LYS A 55 3.23 8.53 -11.34
CA LYS A 55 4.56 8.76 -11.89
C LYS A 55 4.67 10.19 -12.40
N GLY A 56 5.82 10.81 -12.17
CA GLY A 56 6.07 12.16 -12.63
C GLY A 56 5.81 13.25 -11.60
N GLN A 57 5.20 12.92 -10.46
CA GLN A 57 4.93 13.95 -9.46
C GLN A 57 6.17 14.33 -8.66
N THR A 58 6.94 13.34 -8.22
CA THR A 58 8.25 13.60 -7.57
C THR A 58 9.19 12.44 -7.88
N LYS A 59 10.50 12.71 -7.80
CA LYS A 59 11.50 11.67 -8.03
C LYS A 59 11.43 10.55 -6.98
N ARG A 60 11.15 10.92 -5.73
CA ARG A 60 11.05 9.92 -4.66
C ARG A 60 9.90 8.97 -4.88
N THR A 61 8.76 9.49 -5.32
CA THR A 61 7.62 8.66 -5.64
C THR A 61 7.94 7.77 -6.85
N ASP A 62 8.57 8.33 -7.87
CA ASP A 62 8.94 7.54 -9.04
C ASP A 62 9.84 6.37 -8.65
N ARG A 63 10.79 6.60 -7.77
CA ARG A 63 11.68 5.55 -7.28
C ARG A 63 10.91 4.46 -6.54
N PHE A 64 9.93 4.86 -5.74
CA PHE A 64 9.06 3.92 -5.04
C PHE A 64 8.27 3.07 -6.05
N LEU A 65 7.67 3.71 -7.04
CA LEU A 65 6.90 3.02 -8.06
C LEU A 65 7.77 2.05 -8.87
N GLU A 66 9.00 2.45 -9.17
CA GLU A 66 9.94 1.58 -9.89
C GLU A 66 10.28 0.34 -9.07
N LEU A 67 10.42 0.49 -7.76
CA LEU A 67 10.66 -0.66 -6.89
C LEU A 67 9.52 -1.66 -6.99
N VAL A 68 8.28 -1.17 -6.95
CA VAL A 68 7.10 -2.04 -7.07
C VAL A 68 7.12 -2.75 -8.43
N GLU A 69 7.35 -1.99 -9.49
CA GLU A 69 7.35 -2.55 -10.83
C GLU A 69 8.44 -3.58 -11.05
N SER A 70 9.61 -3.36 -10.44
CA SER A 70 10.73 -4.29 -10.58
C SER A 70 10.46 -5.65 -9.94
N HIS A 71 9.52 -5.73 -9.02
CA HIS A 71 9.12 -6.98 -8.40
C HIS A 71 7.86 -7.58 -9.02
N SER A 72 7.39 -6.99 -10.11
CA SER A 72 6.20 -7.48 -10.83
C SER A 72 4.95 -7.56 -9.96
N ILE A 73 4.82 -6.65 -9.00
CA ILE A 73 3.65 -6.58 -8.13
C ILE A 73 2.60 -5.70 -8.80
N PRO A 74 1.33 -6.10 -8.79
CA PRO A 74 0.28 -5.23 -9.33
C PRO A 74 0.31 -3.86 -8.65
N LEU A 75 0.43 -2.82 -9.44
CA LEU A 75 0.50 -1.45 -8.96
C LEU A 75 -0.77 -0.71 -9.35
N VAL A 76 -1.45 -0.16 -8.35
CA VAL A 76 -2.66 0.62 -8.56
C VAL A 76 -2.40 2.03 -8.03
N THR A 77 -2.60 3.02 -8.88
CA THR A 77 -2.38 4.42 -8.47
C THR A 77 -3.64 5.25 -8.70
N LEU A 78 -3.85 6.21 -7.82
CA LEU A 78 -4.92 7.19 -7.95
C LEU A 78 -4.44 8.46 -7.28
N SER A 79 -4.15 9.48 -8.07
CA SER A 79 -3.58 10.71 -7.53
C SER A 79 -4.61 11.48 -6.72
N SER A 80 -4.35 11.62 -5.42
CA SER A 80 -5.24 12.41 -4.56
C SER A 80 -5.24 13.89 -4.95
N ARG A 81 -4.10 14.38 -5.41
CA ARG A 81 -3.99 15.76 -5.88
C ARG A 81 -4.86 15.97 -7.13
N ASP A 82 -4.75 15.07 -8.09
CA ASP A 82 -5.54 15.20 -9.32
C ASP A 82 -7.02 14.98 -9.06
N PHE A 83 -7.35 14.06 -8.16
CA PHE A 83 -8.73 13.83 -7.77
C PHE A 83 -9.36 15.07 -7.16
N ARG A 84 -8.64 15.72 -6.26
CA ARG A 84 -9.13 16.95 -5.64
C ARG A 84 -9.30 18.05 -6.69
N ARG A 85 -8.34 18.17 -7.60
CA ARG A 85 -8.40 19.16 -8.68
C ARG A 85 -9.62 18.93 -9.56
N ALA A 86 -9.91 17.68 -9.89
CA ALA A 86 -11.04 17.34 -10.72
C ALA A 86 -12.38 17.57 -10.01
N ASN A 87 -12.35 17.73 -8.68
CA ASN A 87 -13.54 17.98 -7.87
C ASN A 87 -13.54 19.39 -7.31
N ASN A 88 -13.07 20.35 -8.11
CA ASN A 88 -13.11 21.78 -7.82
C ASN A 88 -12.29 22.18 -6.59
N ASN A 89 -11.26 21.41 -6.26
CA ASN A 89 -10.38 21.68 -5.12
C ASN A 89 -11.13 21.84 -3.80
N ARG A 90 -12.23 21.11 -3.63
CA ARG A 90 -12.96 21.12 -2.37
C ARG A 90 -12.08 20.64 -1.22
N PRO A 91 -12.39 21.01 0.03
CA PRO A 91 -11.58 20.53 1.17
C PRO A 91 -11.51 19.02 1.20
N TRP A 92 -10.34 18.50 1.57
CA TRP A 92 -10.14 17.05 1.60
C TRP A 92 -11.13 16.34 2.52
N ALA A 93 -11.51 17.00 3.61
CA ALA A 93 -12.48 16.41 4.54
C ALA A 93 -13.80 16.06 3.85
N GLU A 94 -14.15 16.78 2.78
CA GLU A 94 -15.38 16.51 2.02
C GLU A 94 -15.20 15.44 0.96
N LEU A 95 -13.96 15.25 0.50
CA LEU A 95 -13.68 14.37 -0.63
C LEU A 95 -13.16 12.99 -0.24
N ARG A 96 -12.71 12.82 0.99
CA ARG A 96 -11.98 11.60 1.34
C ARG A 96 -12.80 10.32 1.18
N GLU A 97 -14.11 10.36 1.46
CA GLU A 97 -14.92 9.17 1.25
C GLU A 97 -15.09 8.85 -0.22
N ASP A 98 -15.27 9.87 -1.03
CA ASP A 98 -15.37 9.68 -2.48
C ASP A 98 -14.07 9.14 -3.05
N PHE A 99 -12.95 9.62 -2.54
CA PHE A 99 -11.65 9.12 -2.95
C PHE A 99 -11.49 7.65 -2.56
N ASP A 100 -11.88 7.29 -1.33
CA ASP A 100 -11.83 5.92 -0.87
C ASP A 100 -12.68 5.00 -1.75
N ARG A 101 -13.88 5.45 -2.12
CA ARG A 101 -14.75 4.67 -3.01
C ARG A 101 -14.09 4.44 -4.36
N ALA A 102 -13.46 5.48 -4.90
CA ALA A 102 -12.76 5.35 -6.17
C ALA A 102 -11.60 4.37 -6.05
N ALA A 103 -10.85 4.43 -4.95
CA ALA A 103 -9.76 3.51 -4.71
C ALA A 103 -10.27 2.07 -4.59
N ILE A 104 -11.35 1.86 -3.84
CA ILE A 104 -11.93 0.54 -3.66
C ILE A 104 -12.36 -0.05 -5.01
N GLU A 105 -12.96 0.77 -5.87
CA GLU A 105 -13.35 0.31 -7.21
C GLU A 105 -12.16 -0.16 -8.02
N LEU A 106 -11.06 0.60 -7.96
CA LEU A 106 -9.84 0.22 -8.68
C LEU A 106 -9.23 -1.06 -8.12
N LEU A 107 -9.45 -1.33 -6.84
CA LEU A 107 -8.87 -2.49 -6.17
C LEU A 107 -9.74 -3.75 -6.27
N ARG A 108 -10.95 -3.64 -6.81
CA ARG A 108 -11.85 -4.79 -6.91
C ARG A 108 -11.24 -6.02 -7.59
N PRO A 109 -10.47 -5.88 -8.67
CA PRO A 109 -9.87 -7.06 -9.31
C PRO A 109 -8.80 -7.73 -8.46
N HIS A 110 -8.38 -7.11 -7.37
CA HIS A 110 -7.32 -7.61 -6.51
C HIS A 110 -7.88 -7.97 -5.16
N SER A 111 -7.49 -9.10 -4.61
CA SER A 111 -7.94 -9.51 -3.28
C SER A 111 -6.77 -9.59 -2.34
N ALA A 112 -7.01 -9.26 -1.09
CA ALA A 112 -6.00 -9.35 -0.04
C ALA A 112 -6.67 -9.81 1.25
N ASP A 113 -5.89 -10.49 2.09
CA ASP A 113 -6.38 -10.93 3.40
C ASP A 113 -6.31 -9.79 4.41
N ILE A 114 -5.38 -8.88 4.20
CA ILE A 114 -5.11 -7.79 5.14
C ILE A 114 -4.55 -6.62 4.36
N ALA A 115 -4.85 -5.41 4.82
CA ALA A 115 -4.27 -4.19 4.27
C ALA A 115 -3.22 -3.66 5.23
N VAL A 116 -2.09 -3.23 4.68
CA VAL A 116 -1.05 -2.56 5.45
C VAL A 116 -0.93 -1.14 4.93
N HIS A 117 -1.20 -0.17 5.79
CA HIS A 117 -1.02 1.24 5.47
C HIS A 117 0.37 1.65 5.95
N ALA A 118 1.32 1.65 5.04
CA ALA A 118 2.73 1.90 5.34
C ALA A 118 3.13 3.28 4.83
N GLY A 119 2.97 4.28 5.68
CA GLY A 119 3.18 5.64 5.25
C GLY A 119 2.08 6.17 4.34
N TYR A 120 0.88 5.66 4.51
CA TYR A 120 -0.29 6.15 3.77
C TYR A 120 -0.85 7.32 4.55
N MET A 121 -0.76 8.50 3.98
CA MET A 121 -1.01 9.75 4.70
C MET A 121 -2.46 10.20 4.69
N LEU A 122 -3.33 9.46 4.03
CA LEU A 122 -4.73 9.83 3.95
C LEU A 122 -5.54 9.12 5.03
N ILE A 123 -6.55 9.80 5.56
CA ILE A 123 -7.54 9.16 6.41
C ILE A 123 -8.49 8.41 5.48
N ALA A 124 -8.62 7.12 5.70
CA ALA A 124 -9.32 6.23 4.77
C ALA A 124 -10.37 5.39 5.49
N PRO A 125 -11.49 6.01 5.93
CA PRO A 125 -12.48 5.29 6.73
C PRO A 125 -13.14 4.12 5.99
N LEU A 126 -13.38 4.26 4.71
CA LEU A 126 -14.03 3.18 3.96
C LEU A 126 -13.06 2.05 3.66
N LEU A 127 -11.80 2.38 3.36
CA LEU A 127 -10.77 1.35 3.18
C LEU A 127 -10.58 0.55 4.46
N CYS A 128 -10.57 1.23 5.61
CA CYS A 128 -10.40 0.56 6.89
C CYS A 128 -11.57 -0.34 7.24
N SER A 129 -12.78 -0.05 6.73
CA SER A 129 -13.92 -0.94 6.95
C SER A 129 -13.93 -2.09 5.95
N GLU A 130 -13.28 -1.93 4.80
CA GLU A 130 -13.26 -2.95 3.76
C GLU A 130 -12.23 -4.03 4.04
N TYR A 131 -11.14 -3.70 4.72
CA TYR A 131 -10.02 -4.61 4.98
C TYR A 131 -9.66 -4.61 6.46
N LEU A 132 -9.26 -5.76 6.98
CA LEU A 132 -8.53 -5.79 8.23
C LEU A 132 -7.22 -5.03 8.00
N THR A 133 -7.00 -3.96 8.77
CA THR A 133 -5.95 -3.00 8.45
C THR A 133 -4.92 -2.87 9.57
N LEU A 134 -3.65 -2.86 9.19
CA LEU A 134 -2.53 -2.52 10.06
C LEU A 134 -1.91 -1.22 9.58
N ASN A 135 -1.53 -0.36 10.50
CA ASN A 135 -0.87 0.89 10.19
C ASN A 135 0.59 0.84 10.61
N LEU A 136 1.48 1.16 9.67
CA LEU A 136 2.89 1.26 9.94
C LEU A 136 3.34 2.69 9.64
N HIS A 137 4.08 3.28 10.57
CA HIS A 137 4.64 4.61 10.36
C HIS A 137 6.15 4.49 10.27
N PRO A 138 6.77 5.05 9.22
CA PRO A 138 8.22 5.03 9.15
C PRO A 138 8.78 5.80 10.33
N ALA A 139 9.70 5.17 11.04
CA ALA A 139 10.40 5.86 12.12
C ALA A 139 11.38 6.84 11.51
N LEU A 140 11.38 8.07 12.01
CA LEU A 140 12.33 9.05 11.53
C LEU A 140 13.57 9.04 12.44
N PRO A 141 14.74 9.19 11.84
CA PRO A 141 15.95 9.34 12.64
C PRO A 141 15.78 10.50 13.62
N GLY A 142 16.23 10.33 14.82
CA GLY A 142 16.08 11.39 15.80
C GLY A 142 14.86 11.27 16.66
N GLY A 143 14.16 10.16 16.56
CA GLY A 143 13.18 9.85 17.56
C GLY A 143 11.79 10.32 17.36
N THR A 144 11.42 10.49 16.20
CA THR A 144 10.00 10.75 16.03
C THR A 144 9.34 9.61 15.33
#